data_ed817680304460789daf03bd9d5a8d5d
#
_entry.id   ed817680304460789daf03bd9d5a8d5d
#
_cell.length_a   1.000
_cell.length_b   1.000
_cell.length_c   1.000
_cell.angle_alpha   90.00
_cell.angle_beta   90.00
_cell.angle_gamma   90.00
#
_symmetry.space_group_name_H-M   'P 1'
#
loop_
_entity.id
_entity.type
_entity.pdbx_description
1 polymer ?
#
loop_
_entity_poly.entity_id
_entity_poly.type
_entity_poly.pdbx_seq_one_letter_code
_entity_poly.pdbx_strand_id
1 'polypeptide(L)'
;MTIEILMPALSPTMEEGTLSKWLVNEGDSISSGDLIAEIETDKATMEVEAVDDGKIGQLLVAEGTEGVKVNTPIALLVDTNESPHATIKNIADKPYLEKEKIPSKPTNDKPISIEANSSLITVREALRNAMAEEMRADKSVFVMGEEVAEYQGAYKVTQGLLDEFGDKRVYDTPITEHGFAGIGIGAAFGNLKPIVEFMTFNFAMQAMDQIINSAAKTLYMSGGQMGCPIVFRGPNGAASRVAAQHSQCYASWYAHCPGLKVVSPWSSKDAKGPVSYTHLRAHETVVY
;
A
#
# COMPACT_ATOMS: atom_id res chain seq x y z
N MET A 1 -26.53 -14.57 -14.46
CA MET A 1 -25.78 -13.27 -14.33
C MET A 1 -24.42 -13.46 -14.95
N THR A 2 -23.90 -12.45 -15.65
CA THR A 2 -22.54 -12.53 -16.20
C THR A 2 -21.58 -11.82 -15.23
N ILE A 3 -20.50 -12.50 -14.84
CA ILE A 3 -19.44 -11.96 -13.97
C ILE A 3 -18.20 -11.75 -14.85
N GLU A 4 -17.54 -10.62 -14.70
CA GLU A 4 -16.29 -10.33 -15.41
C GLU A 4 -15.10 -10.81 -14.60
N ILE A 5 -14.22 -11.61 -15.23
CA ILE A 5 -12.88 -11.89 -14.69
C ILE A 5 -11.97 -10.77 -15.16
N LEU A 6 -11.38 -10.06 -14.21
CA LEU A 6 -10.51 -8.93 -14.49
C LEU A 6 -9.04 -9.33 -14.40
N MET A 7 -8.18 -8.65 -15.17
CA MET A 7 -6.72 -8.75 -15.06
C MET A 7 -6.29 -8.40 -13.62
N PRO A 8 -5.73 -9.34 -12.86
CA PRO A 8 -5.38 -9.10 -11.47
C PRO A 8 -4.10 -8.26 -11.34
N ALA A 9 -4.00 -7.50 -10.26
CA ALA A 9 -2.74 -6.94 -9.82
C ALA A 9 -1.97 -7.99 -9.03
N LEU A 10 -0.98 -8.64 -9.63
CA LEU A 10 -0.17 -9.68 -8.99
C LEU A 10 1.01 -9.11 -8.18
N SER A 11 1.23 -7.81 -8.26
CA SER A 11 2.14 -7.07 -7.36
C SER A 11 1.58 -5.67 -7.09
N PRO A 12 1.97 -5.04 -5.97
CA PRO A 12 1.50 -3.69 -5.62
C PRO A 12 1.85 -2.59 -6.63
N THR A 13 2.84 -2.84 -7.47
CA THR A 13 3.33 -1.90 -8.48
C THR A 13 2.97 -2.29 -9.91
N MET A 14 2.23 -3.37 -10.10
CA MET A 14 1.81 -3.85 -11.42
C MET A 14 0.73 -2.95 -12.00
N GLU A 15 1.00 -2.31 -13.13
CA GLU A 15 0.04 -1.52 -13.90
C GLU A 15 -0.51 -2.30 -15.09
N GLU A 16 0.33 -3.19 -15.66
CA GLU A 16 -0.01 -4.06 -16.79
C GLU A 16 0.78 -5.38 -16.72
N GLY A 17 0.35 -6.39 -17.44
CA GLY A 17 1.02 -7.69 -17.57
C GLY A 17 0.72 -8.36 -18.89
N THR A 18 1.42 -9.46 -19.16
CA THR A 18 1.19 -10.31 -20.33
C THR A 18 0.34 -11.51 -19.94
N LEU A 19 -0.78 -11.72 -20.60
CA LEU A 19 -1.54 -12.97 -20.45
C LEU A 19 -0.80 -14.07 -21.21
N SER A 20 0.06 -14.81 -20.51
CA SER A 20 0.97 -15.78 -21.12
C SER A 20 0.22 -17.00 -21.65
N LYS A 21 -0.73 -17.52 -20.87
CA LYS A 21 -1.46 -18.73 -21.22
C LYS A 21 -2.81 -18.81 -20.53
N TRP A 22 -3.82 -19.36 -21.23
CA TRP A 22 -5.07 -19.83 -20.65
C TRP A 22 -4.96 -21.30 -20.24
N LEU A 23 -5.38 -21.63 -19.02
CA LEU A 23 -5.46 -23.00 -18.50
C LEU A 23 -6.87 -23.59 -18.61
N VAL A 24 -7.84 -22.79 -19.10
CA VAL A 24 -9.23 -23.13 -19.30
C VAL A 24 -9.70 -22.72 -20.69
N ASN A 25 -10.78 -23.34 -21.18
CA ASN A 25 -11.40 -23.04 -22.46
C ASN A 25 -12.81 -22.47 -22.28
N GLU A 26 -13.32 -21.81 -23.31
CA GLU A 26 -14.73 -21.40 -23.35
C GLU A 26 -15.63 -22.60 -23.19
N GLY A 27 -16.55 -22.53 -22.25
CA GLY A 27 -17.46 -23.62 -21.93
C GLY A 27 -17.04 -24.51 -20.76
N ASP A 28 -15.82 -24.35 -20.22
CA ASP A 28 -15.38 -25.09 -19.04
C ASP A 28 -16.10 -24.60 -17.78
N SER A 29 -16.42 -25.52 -16.88
CA SER A 29 -16.93 -25.18 -15.55
C SER A 29 -15.74 -25.03 -14.58
N ILE A 30 -15.70 -23.97 -13.84
CA ILE A 30 -14.66 -23.66 -12.87
C ILE A 30 -15.27 -23.42 -11.49
N SER A 31 -14.49 -23.70 -10.46
CA SER A 31 -14.78 -23.42 -9.06
C SER A 31 -13.75 -22.45 -8.48
N SER A 32 -14.14 -21.73 -7.46
CA SER A 32 -13.23 -20.84 -6.73
C SER A 32 -11.98 -21.59 -6.27
N GLY A 33 -10.80 -21.08 -6.65
CA GLY A 33 -9.50 -21.71 -6.43
C GLY A 33 -8.95 -22.51 -7.61
N ASP A 34 -9.73 -22.74 -8.67
CA ASP A 34 -9.23 -23.41 -9.89
C ASP A 34 -8.27 -22.47 -10.65
N LEU A 35 -7.18 -23.04 -11.17
CA LEU A 35 -6.22 -22.29 -11.99
C LEU A 35 -6.82 -21.99 -13.36
N ILE A 36 -6.86 -20.71 -13.74
CA ILE A 36 -7.52 -20.26 -14.98
C ILE A 36 -6.56 -19.69 -16.02
N ALA A 37 -5.47 -19.06 -15.59
CA ALA A 37 -4.52 -18.43 -16.50
C ALA A 37 -3.12 -18.32 -15.87
N GLU A 38 -2.11 -18.17 -16.73
CA GLU A 38 -0.76 -17.75 -16.36
C GLU A 38 -0.53 -16.31 -16.86
N ILE A 39 -0.08 -15.43 -15.95
CA ILE A 39 0.24 -14.03 -16.25
C ILE A 39 1.72 -13.81 -16.00
N GLU A 40 2.41 -13.28 -17.00
CA GLU A 40 3.79 -12.87 -16.90
C GLU A 40 3.85 -11.39 -16.51
N THR A 41 4.64 -11.11 -15.49
CA THR A 41 4.93 -9.77 -14.99
C THR A 41 6.41 -9.44 -15.23
N ASP A 42 6.84 -8.24 -14.92
CA ASP A 42 8.25 -7.82 -14.97
C ASP A 42 9.18 -8.64 -14.04
N LYS A 43 8.61 -9.45 -13.14
CA LYS A 43 9.37 -10.20 -12.13
C LYS A 43 9.23 -11.72 -12.22
N ALA A 44 8.07 -12.22 -12.60
CA ALA A 44 7.80 -13.65 -12.65
C ALA A 44 6.52 -13.96 -13.44
N THR A 45 6.40 -15.21 -13.91
CA THR A 45 5.12 -15.78 -14.36
C THR A 45 4.37 -16.29 -13.14
N MET A 46 3.12 -15.90 -12.99
CA MET A 46 2.25 -16.25 -11.87
C MET A 46 0.96 -16.87 -12.35
N GLU A 47 0.49 -17.88 -11.65
CA GLU A 47 -0.79 -18.53 -11.89
C GLU A 47 -1.92 -17.71 -11.27
N VAL A 48 -3.06 -17.66 -11.98
CA VAL A 48 -4.27 -16.94 -11.54
C VAL A 48 -5.37 -17.93 -11.27
N GLU A 49 -5.95 -17.84 -10.08
CA GLU A 49 -7.06 -18.67 -9.62
C GLU A 49 -8.40 -17.97 -9.85
N ALA A 50 -9.42 -18.77 -10.12
CA ALA A 50 -10.80 -18.28 -10.15
C ALA A 50 -11.25 -17.80 -8.78
N VAL A 51 -11.94 -16.67 -8.72
CA VAL A 51 -12.52 -16.13 -7.48
C VAL A 51 -13.93 -16.66 -7.27
N ASP A 52 -14.66 -16.85 -8.35
CA ASP A 52 -16.08 -17.23 -8.35
C ASP A 52 -16.29 -18.56 -9.05
N ASP A 53 -17.34 -19.30 -8.65
CA ASP A 53 -17.80 -20.48 -9.34
C ASP A 53 -18.62 -20.09 -10.58
N GLY A 54 -18.47 -20.84 -11.67
CA GLY A 54 -19.24 -20.57 -12.88
C GLY A 54 -18.76 -21.33 -14.10
N LYS A 55 -19.21 -20.91 -15.25
CA LYS A 55 -18.80 -21.45 -16.55
C LYS A 55 -18.13 -20.37 -17.37
N ILE A 56 -16.97 -20.65 -17.97
CA ILE A 56 -16.31 -19.72 -18.88
C ILE A 56 -17.21 -19.48 -20.10
N GLY A 57 -17.74 -18.26 -20.20
CA GLY A 57 -18.62 -17.89 -21.32
C GLY A 57 -17.83 -17.44 -22.54
N GLN A 58 -16.84 -16.58 -22.34
CA GLN A 58 -15.99 -16.05 -23.41
C GLN A 58 -14.63 -15.60 -22.84
N LEU A 59 -13.57 -15.86 -23.61
CA LEU A 59 -12.25 -15.31 -23.39
C LEU A 59 -12.10 -14.01 -24.19
N LEU A 60 -11.90 -12.88 -23.51
CA LEU A 60 -11.88 -11.55 -24.14
C LEU A 60 -10.48 -11.13 -24.59
N VAL A 61 -9.45 -11.73 -24.00
CA VAL A 61 -8.04 -11.44 -24.28
C VAL A 61 -7.38 -12.72 -24.78
N ALA A 62 -6.70 -12.64 -25.93
CA ALA A 62 -6.00 -13.78 -26.52
C ALA A 62 -4.75 -14.14 -25.71
N GLU A 63 -4.39 -15.42 -25.72
CA GLU A 63 -3.10 -15.92 -25.19
C GLU A 63 -1.93 -15.21 -25.86
N GLY A 64 -0.91 -14.84 -25.10
CA GLY A 64 0.26 -14.11 -25.56
C GLY A 64 0.07 -12.59 -25.69
N THR A 65 -1.07 -12.03 -25.25
CA THR A 65 -1.31 -10.58 -25.32
C THR A 65 -0.50 -9.85 -24.26
N GLU A 66 0.38 -8.95 -24.70
CA GLU A 66 1.21 -8.10 -23.85
C GLU A 66 0.50 -6.78 -23.46
N GLY A 67 0.93 -6.16 -22.35
CA GLY A 67 0.45 -4.83 -21.95
C GLY A 67 -1.02 -4.78 -21.54
N VAL A 68 -1.59 -5.87 -21.05
CA VAL A 68 -2.97 -5.89 -20.56
C VAL A 68 -3.02 -5.17 -19.20
N LYS A 69 -3.74 -4.07 -19.15
CA LYS A 69 -3.82 -3.25 -17.93
C LYS A 69 -4.58 -3.96 -16.82
N VAL A 70 -4.14 -3.75 -15.60
CA VAL A 70 -4.83 -4.22 -14.39
C VAL A 70 -6.28 -3.70 -14.39
N ASN A 71 -7.22 -4.56 -13.95
CA ASN A 71 -8.67 -4.36 -13.98
C ASN A 71 -9.32 -4.34 -15.39
N THR A 72 -8.60 -4.68 -16.45
CA THR A 72 -9.22 -4.93 -17.75
C THR A 72 -9.96 -6.25 -17.71
N PRO A 73 -11.22 -6.36 -18.21
CA PRO A 73 -11.91 -7.63 -18.35
C PRO A 73 -11.14 -8.56 -19.31
N ILE A 74 -10.78 -9.76 -18.83
CA ILE A 74 -10.02 -10.77 -19.58
C ILE A 74 -10.88 -11.97 -19.97
N ALA A 75 -11.92 -12.30 -19.19
CA ALA A 75 -12.91 -13.33 -19.51
C ALA A 75 -14.27 -13.02 -18.89
N LEU A 76 -15.30 -13.71 -19.36
CA LEU A 76 -16.67 -13.65 -18.83
C LEU A 76 -17.07 -15.00 -18.25
N LEU A 77 -17.61 -15.00 -17.03
CA LEU A 77 -18.29 -16.14 -16.42
C LEU A 77 -19.79 -16.02 -16.63
N VAL A 78 -20.44 -17.12 -16.94
CA VAL A 78 -21.91 -17.25 -17.02
C VAL A 78 -22.38 -18.27 -16.01
N ASP A 79 -23.60 -18.08 -15.52
CA ASP A 79 -24.22 -19.01 -14.59
C ASP A 79 -24.43 -20.38 -15.25
N THR A 80 -24.24 -21.46 -14.51
CA THR A 80 -24.25 -22.85 -14.99
C THR A 80 -25.53 -23.26 -15.74
N ASN A 81 -26.60 -22.48 -15.65
CA ASN A 81 -27.91 -22.75 -16.28
C ASN A 81 -28.18 -21.96 -17.57
N GLU A 82 -27.23 -21.10 -18.06
CA GLU A 82 -27.44 -20.33 -19.29
C GLU A 82 -26.51 -20.78 -20.44
N SER A 83 -27.05 -20.88 -21.63
CA SER A 83 -26.30 -21.25 -22.85
C SER A 83 -25.40 -20.07 -23.27
N PRO A 84 -24.12 -20.29 -23.58
CA PRO A 84 -23.11 -19.19 -23.78
C PRO A 84 -23.44 -18.21 -24.91
N HIS A 85 -24.25 -18.62 -25.90
CA HIS A 85 -24.50 -17.83 -27.12
C HIS A 85 -25.65 -16.81 -27.05
N ALA A 86 -26.49 -16.83 -25.99
CA ALA A 86 -27.70 -15.99 -25.95
C ALA A 86 -27.46 -14.61 -25.27
N THR A 87 -26.42 -14.46 -24.48
CA THR A 87 -26.25 -13.28 -23.61
C THR A 87 -25.35 -12.18 -24.21
N ILE A 88 -24.58 -12.49 -25.25
CA ILE A 88 -23.53 -11.61 -25.79
C ILE A 88 -24.09 -10.41 -26.59
N LYS A 89 -25.34 -10.48 -27.07
CA LYS A 89 -25.91 -9.38 -27.90
C LYS A 89 -26.36 -8.13 -27.13
N ASN A 90 -26.40 -8.16 -25.80
CA ASN A 90 -26.99 -7.09 -25.00
C ASN A 90 -25.97 -6.23 -24.21
N ILE A 91 -24.67 -6.49 -24.32
CA ILE A 91 -23.65 -5.78 -23.52
C ILE A 91 -23.01 -4.61 -24.29
N ALA A 92 -23.05 -4.62 -25.63
CA ALA A 92 -22.41 -3.60 -26.47
C ALA A 92 -23.10 -2.22 -26.46
N ASP A 93 -24.33 -2.10 -25.95
CA ASP A 93 -25.15 -0.88 -26.08
C ASP A 93 -25.74 -0.38 -24.74
N LYS A 94 -25.17 -0.72 -23.59
CA LYS A 94 -25.58 -0.05 -22.35
C LYS A 94 -24.64 1.11 -22.05
N PRO A 95 -25.12 2.36 -22.04
CA PRO A 95 -24.37 3.48 -21.53
C PRO A 95 -24.08 3.21 -20.05
N TYR A 96 -22.86 3.48 -19.66
CA TYR A 96 -22.35 3.49 -18.28
C TYR A 96 -23.42 4.11 -17.36
N LEU A 97 -23.98 3.31 -16.43
CA LEU A 97 -25.01 3.78 -15.51
C LEU A 97 -24.45 4.94 -14.70
N GLU A 98 -24.96 6.11 -14.98
CA GLU A 98 -24.76 7.31 -14.16
C GLU A 98 -25.11 6.95 -12.71
N LYS A 99 -24.15 7.12 -11.78
CA LYS A 99 -24.35 6.90 -10.35
C LYS A 99 -25.58 7.68 -9.91
N GLU A 100 -26.56 7.00 -9.33
CA GLU A 100 -27.69 7.67 -8.68
C GLU A 100 -27.16 8.75 -7.75
N LYS A 101 -27.57 9.99 -8.01
CA LYS A 101 -27.26 11.14 -7.16
C LYS A 101 -27.94 10.95 -5.81
N ILE A 102 -27.17 10.59 -4.80
CA ILE A 102 -27.62 10.77 -3.42
C ILE A 102 -27.92 12.26 -3.25
N PRO A 103 -29.12 12.66 -2.79
CA PRO A 103 -29.44 14.07 -2.63
C PRO A 103 -28.51 14.68 -1.58
N SER A 104 -27.54 15.45 -2.05
CA SER A 104 -26.66 16.24 -1.20
C SER A 104 -27.44 17.40 -0.61
N LYS A 105 -27.50 17.46 0.72
CA LYS A 105 -27.89 18.66 1.43
C LYS A 105 -26.98 19.81 0.95
N PRO A 106 -27.49 21.01 0.63
CA PRO A 106 -26.65 22.10 0.19
C PRO A 106 -25.72 22.51 1.33
N THR A 107 -24.46 22.12 1.24
CA THR A 107 -23.39 22.73 2.03
C THR A 107 -22.95 23.99 1.32
N ASN A 108 -22.96 25.11 2.03
CA ASN A 108 -22.48 26.41 1.54
C ASN A 108 -20.93 26.43 1.51
N ASP A 109 -20.33 25.40 0.95
CA ASP A 109 -18.88 25.36 0.79
C ASP A 109 -18.50 26.16 -0.46
N LYS A 110 -17.87 27.30 -0.23
CA LYS A 110 -17.19 28.05 -1.30
C LYS A 110 -16.21 27.09 -1.98
N PRO A 111 -16.15 27.04 -3.31
CA PRO A 111 -15.16 26.20 -3.99
C PRO A 111 -13.77 26.57 -3.48
N ILE A 112 -13.05 25.57 -2.98
CA ILE A 112 -11.65 25.73 -2.62
C ILE A 112 -10.94 26.07 -3.93
N SER A 113 -10.47 27.32 -4.05
CA SER A 113 -9.64 27.73 -5.16
C SER A 113 -8.34 26.96 -5.08
N ILE A 114 -8.12 26.01 -6.00
CA ILE A 114 -6.83 25.37 -6.19
C ILE A 114 -5.89 26.50 -6.65
N GLU A 115 -4.89 26.82 -5.83
CA GLU A 115 -3.87 27.80 -6.23
C GLU A 115 -3.25 27.35 -7.55
N ALA A 116 -3.10 28.27 -8.49
CA ALA A 116 -2.69 28.03 -9.88
C ALA A 116 -1.28 27.41 -10.03
N ASN A 117 -0.57 27.12 -8.91
CA ASN A 117 0.76 26.52 -8.83
C ASN A 117 0.80 25.20 -8.06
N SER A 118 -0.33 24.54 -7.79
CA SER A 118 -0.31 23.23 -7.13
C SER A 118 0.06 22.13 -8.13
N SER A 119 1.23 21.53 -7.99
CA SER A 119 1.57 20.30 -8.70
C SER A 119 0.80 19.13 -8.07
N LEU A 120 0.09 18.37 -8.90
CA LEU A 120 -0.52 17.10 -8.46
C LEU A 120 0.59 16.08 -8.24
N ILE A 121 0.76 15.61 -7.00
CA ILE A 121 1.68 14.54 -6.64
C ILE A 121 0.91 13.43 -5.93
N THR A 122 1.38 12.20 -6.06
CA THR A 122 0.81 11.06 -5.34
C THR A 122 1.17 11.12 -3.85
N VAL A 123 0.41 10.41 -3.00
CA VAL A 123 0.75 10.24 -1.57
C VAL A 123 2.15 9.61 -1.41
N ARG A 124 2.49 8.63 -2.25
CA ARG A 124 3.81 7.99 -2.28
C ARG A 124 4.93 9.01 -2.51
N GLU A 125 4.80 9.85 -3.53
CA GLU A 125 5.78 10.90 -3.82
C GLU A 125 5.84 11.95 -2.73
N ALA A 126 4.71 12.30 -2.12
CA ALA A 126 4.66 13.25 -1.01
C ALA A 126 5.45 12.72 0.21
N LEU A 127 5.27 11.45 0.57
CA LEU A 127 6.00 10.77 1.64
C LEU A 127 7.50 10.71 1.33
N ARG A 128 7.87 10.27 0.11
CA ARG A 128 9.26 10.22 -0.33
C ARG A 128 9.92 11.60 -0.27
N ASN A 129 9.27 12.62 -0.79
CA ASN A 129 9.78 13.97 -0.80
C ASN A 129 9.94 14.53 0.62
N ALA A 130 9.00 14.27 1.52
CA ALA A 130 9.11 14.67 2.92
C ALA A 130 10.32 14.03 3.61
N MET A 131 10.52 12.73 3.45
CA MET A 131 11.71 12.04 3.99
C MET A 131 13.00 12.63 3.43
N ALA A 132 13.08 12.84 2.12
CA ALA A 132 14.26 13.42 1.48
C ALA A 132 14.56 14.84 1.97
N GLU A 133 13.54 15.69 2.15
CA GLU A 133 13.67 17.04 2.67
C GLU A 133 14.23 17.04 4.10
N GLU A 134 13.70 16.18 4.98
CA GLU A 134 14.19 16.06 6.35
C GLU A 134 15.63 15.51 6.42
N MET A 135 15.94 14.52 5.59
CA MET A 135 17.29 13.96 5.51
C MET A 135 18.33 14.96 4.97
N ARG A 136 17.92 15.89 4.09
CA ARG A 136 18.79 16.99 3.65
C ARG A 136 19.00 18.02 4.75
N ALA A 137 17.94 18.32 5.49
CA ALA A 137 17.95 19.32 6.56
C ALA A 137 18.72 18.86 7.81
N ASP A 138 18.63 17.57 8.16
CA ASP A 138 19.22 17.02 9.38
C ASP A 138 19.97 15.70 9.10
N LYS A 139 21.27 15.71 9.39
CA LYS A 139 22.14 14.53 9.19
C LYS A 139 21.84 13.38 10.17
N SER A 140 21.14 13.62 11.25
CA SER A 140 20.73 12.59 12.22
C SER A 140 19.51 11.77 11.73
N VAL A 141 18.79 12.24 10.72
CA VAL A 141 17.65 11.55 10.13
C VAL A 141 18.15 10.45 9.18
N PHE A 142 17.65 9.23 9.31
CA PHE A 142 17.96 8.10 8.44
C PHE A 142 16.76 7.18 8.30
N VAL A 143 16.75 6.37 7.25
CA VAL A 143 15.68 5.41 6.93
C VAL A 143 16.21 3.99 7.08
N MET A 144 15.46 3.13 7.76
CA MET A 144 15.75 1.72 7.89
C MET A 144 14.47 0.89 7.85
N GLY A 145 14.58 -0.34 7.41
CA GLY A 145 13.45 -1.26 7.36
C GLY A 145 13.68 -2.38 6.34
N GLU A 146 12.64 -3.13 6.06
CA GLU A 146 12.68 -4.23 5.10
C GLU A 146 12.62 -3.69 3.68
N GLU A 147 13.62 -4.06 2.83
CA GLU A 147 13.65 -3.74 1.40
C GLU A 147 13.59 -2.22 1.09
N VAL A 148 13.96 -1.35 2.03
CA VAL A 148 13.86 0.12 1.86
C VAL A 148 14.99 0.72 1.06
N ALA A 149 16.17 0.05 0.98
CA ALA A 149 17.35 0.53 0.30
C ALA A 149 17.42 0.02 -1.15
N GLU A 150 17.95 -1.19 -1.37
CA GLU A 150 18.20 -1.71 -2.72
C GLU A 150 16.90 -1.90 -3.53
N TYR A 151 15.88 -2.44 -2.92
CA TYR A 151 14.57 -2.63 -3.55
C TYR A 151 13.72 -1.34 -3.60
N GLN A 152 14.10 -0.29 -2.89
CA GLN A 152 13.44 1.02 -2.85
C GLN A 152 12.02 0.97 -2.25
N GLY A 153 11.79 0.05 -1.32
CA GLY A 153 10.51 -0.18 -0.66
C GLY A 153 9.54 -1.03 -1.47
N ALA A 154 8.75 -1.87 -0.79
CA ALA A 154 7.72 -2.69 -1.43
C ALA A 154 6.69 -1.86 -2.23
N TYR A 155 6.40 -0.65 -1.76
CA TYR A 155 5.49 0.31 -2.40
C TYR A 155 6.23 1.49 -3.04
N LYS A 156 7.55 1.39 -3.23
CA LYS A 156 8.41 2.41 -3.85
C LYS A 156 8.35 3.79 -3.16
N VAL A 157 8.11 3.80 -1.85
CA VAL A 157 8.07 5.04 -1.06
C VAL A 157 9.47 5.59 -0.80
N THR A 158 10.49 4.75 -0.80
CA THR A 158 11.90 5.12 -0.57
C THR A 158 12.70 5.23 -1.86
N GLN A 159 12.03 5.28 -3.03
CA GLN A 159 12.67 5.32 -4.34
C GLN A 159 13.68 6.48 -4.46
N GLY A 160 14.93 6.14 -4.83
CA GLY A 160 16.02 7.08 -5.03
C GLY A 160 16.68 7.63 -3.75
N LEU A 161 16.19 7.24 -2.55
CA LEU A 161 16.81 7.71 -1.31
C LEU A 161 18.21 7.12 -1.10
N LEU A 162 18.42 5.85 -1.42
CA LEU A 162 19.74 5.22 -1.34
C LEU A 162 20.76 5.92 -2.24
N ASP A 163 20.37 6.23 -3.47
CA ASP A 163 21.24 6.91 -4.44
C ASP A 163 21.65 8.32 -3.96
N GLU A 164 20.72 9.03 -3.29
CA GLU A 164 20.97 10.39 -2.81
C GLU A 164 21.76 10.45 -1.50
N PHE A 165 21.45 9.55 -0.54
CA PHE A 165 21.96 9.66 0.84
C PHE A 165 22.99 8.59 1.21
N GLY A 166 23.10 7.53 0.41
CA GLY A 166 24.04 6.43 0.61
C GLY A 166 23.63 5.43 1.69
N ASP A 167 24.38 4.34 1.76
CA ASP A 167 24.15 3.15 2.60
C ASP A 167 24.24 3.39 4.10
N LYS A 168 24.83 4.51 4.53
CA LYS A 168 24.89 4.91 5.94
C LYS A 168 23.62 5.63 6.43
N ARG A 169 22.77 6.02 5.52
CA ARG A 169 21.55 6.79 5.81
C ARG A 169 20.27 6.08 5.34
N VAL A 170 20.39 5.12 4.44
CA VAL A 170 19.28 4.29 3.95
C VAL A 170 19.78 2.87 3.87
N TYR A 171 19.25 1.97 4.69
CA TYR A 171 19.72 0.59 4.71
C TYR A 171 18.64 -0.43 5.05
N ASP A 172 18.78 -1.58 4.42
CA ASP A 172 17.91 -2.73 4.62
C ASP A 172 18.20 -3.43 5.94
N THR A 173 17.16 -3.93 6.56
CA THR A 173 17.24 -4.78 7.74
C THR A 173 16.78 -6.20 7.39
N PRO A 174 17.27 -7.23 8.13
CA PRO A 174 16.62 -8.53 8.09
C PRO A 174 15.15 -8.43 8.50
N ILE A 175 14.32 -9.38 8.05
CA ILE A 175 12.92 -9.51 8.48
C ILE A 175 12.88 -9.88 9.96
N THR A 176 12.84 -8.87 10.82
CA THR A 176 12.85 -9.00 12.29
C THR A 176 12.21 -7.76 12.91
N GLU A 177 10.90 -7.59 12.77
CA GLU A 177 10.21 -6.36 13.14
C GLU A 177 10.47 -5.94 14.59
N HIS A 178 10.48 -6.88 15.51
CA HIS A 178 10.88 -6.63 16.91
C HIS A 178 12.33 -6.14 17.01
N GLY A 179 13.24 -6.76 16.25
CA GLY A 179 14.67 -6.45 16.27
C GLY A 179 14.97 -5.09 15.67
N PHE A 180 14.53 -4.81 14.46
CA PHE A 180 14.86 -3.53 13.80
C PHE A 180 14.12 -2.34 14.43
N ALA A 181 12.90 -2.52 14.95
CA ALA A 181 12.22 -1.50 15.74
C ALA A 181 13.02 -1.15 17.00
N GLY A 182 13.53 -2.18 17.72
CA GLY A 182 14.37 -2.00 18.88
C GLY A 182 15.68 -1.27 18.57
N ILE A 183 16.33 -1.59 17.45
CA ILE A 183 17.54 -0.90 16.98
C ILE A 183 17.23 0.57 16.68
N GLY A 184 16.12 0.86 15.98
CA GLY A 184 15.67 2.22 15.71
C GLY A 184 15.43 3.01 16.99
N ILE A 185 14.77 2.43 17.99
CA ILE A 185 14.52 3.04 19.29
C ILE A 185 15.84 3.31 20.03
N GLY A 186 16.76 2.36 20.04
CA GLY A 186 18.08 2.55 20.63
C GLY A 186 18.88 3.68 19.96
N ALA A 187 18.79 3.79 18.64
CA ALA A 187 19.37 4.90 17.89
C ALA A 187 18.72 6.25 18.25
N ALA A 188 17.40 6.27 18.44
CA ALA A 188 16.68 7.47 18.89
C ALA A 188 17.11 7.91 20.30
N PHE A 189 17.33 6.97 21.22
CA PHE A 189 17.92 7.27 22.53
C PHE A 189 19.34 7.84 22.43
N GLY A 190 20.08 7.48 21.37
CA GLY A 190 21.39 8.03 21.02
C GLY A 190 21.35 9.36 20.26
N ASN A 191 20.23 10.07 20.25
CA ASN A 191 20.01 11.35 19.55
C ASN A 191 20.03 11.27 18.02
N LEU A 192 19.83 10.08 17.42
CA LEU A 192 19.51 9.96 16.02
C LEU A 192 17.99 10.05 15.81
N LYS A 193 17.57 10.24 14.57
CA LYS A 193 16.16 10.39 14.21
C LYS A 193 15.76 9.36 13.13
N PRO A 194 15.51 8.11 13.54
CA PRO A 194 15.18 7.05 12.60
C PRO A 194 13.75 7.17 12.05
N ILE A 195 13.62 6.88 10.77
CA ILE A 195 12.37 6.53 10.11
C ILE A 195 12.41 5.02 9.89
N VAL A 196 11.61 4.29 10.65
CA VAL A 196 11.54 2.83 10.59
C VAL A 196 10.34 2.44 9.74
N GLU A 197 10.59 1.83 8.59
CA GLU A 197 9.55 1.34 7.69
C GLU A 197 9.26 -0.14 7.95
N PHE A 198 8.00 -0.44 8.23
CA PHE A 198 7.47 -1.79 8.13
C PHE A 198 6.98 -2.02 6.70
N MET A 199 7.27 -3.15 6.09
CA MET A 199 6.80 -3.50 4.76
C MET A 199 5.27 -3.35 4.67
N THR A 200 4.58 -3.80 5.69
CA THR A 200 3.18 -3.44 5.97
C THR A 200 3.01 -3.25 7.48
N PHE A 201 2.20 -2.26 7.88
CA PHE A 201 1.96 -1.99 9.30
C PHE A 201 1.22 -3.13 10.02
N ASN A 202 0.68 -4.09 9.27
CA ASN A 202 0.15 -5.34 9.83
C ASN A 202 1.20 -6.10 10.66
N PHE A 203 2.47 -6.08 10.23
CA PHE A 203 3.57 -6.78 10.91
C PHE A 203 4.21 -5.96 12.03
N ALA A 204 3.89 -4.68 12.16
CA ALA A 204 4.26 -3.88 13.33
C ALA A 204 3.71 -4.47 14.64
N MET A 205 2.71 -5.37 14.55
CA MET A 205 2.23 -6.15 15.68
C MET A 205 3.35 -6.96 16.36
N GLN A 206 4.31 -7.47 15.61
CA GLN A 206 5.47 -8.20 16.15
C GLN A 206 6.41 -7.29 16.94
N ALA A 207 6.41 -5.98 16.65
CA ALA A 207 7.22 -4.97 17.34
C ALA A 207 6.41 -4.18 18.39
N MET A 208 5.20 -4.61 18.72
CA MET A 208 4.28 -3.85 19.59
C MET A 208 4.91 -3.51 20.95
N ASP A 209 5.62 -4.42 21.58
CA ASP A 209 6.32 -4.17 22.84
C ASP A 209 7.36 -3.05 22.69
N GLN A 210 8.14 -3.06 21.62
CA GLN A 210 9.14 -2.02 21.35
C GLN A 210 8.48 -0.65 21.15
N ILE A 211 7.38 -0.59 20.38
CA ILE A 211 6.66 0.67 20.12
C ILE A 211 6.00 1.20 21.39
N ILE A 212 5.27 0.34 22.13
CA ILE A 212 4.43 0.76 23.26
C ILE A 212 5.24 0.90 24.54
N ASN A 213 6.11 -0.03 24.87
CA ASN A 213 6.86 0.00 26.12
C ASN A 213 8.17 0.77 25.98
N SER A 214 8.96 0.47 24.97
CA SER A 214 10.28 1.09 24.81
C SER A 214 10.17 2.52 24.25
N ALA A 215 9.48 2.74 23.14
CA ALA A 215 9.42 4.07 22.54
C ALA A 215 8.46 5.02 23.29
N ALA A 216 7.18 4.63 23.45
CA ALA A 216 6.17 5.54 23.97
C ALA A 216 6.33 5.91 25.44
N LYS A 217 6.81 4.98 26.28
CA LYS A 217 6.82 5.16 27.74
C LYS A 217 8.14 5.65 28.32
N THR A 218 9.25 5.52 27.60
CA THR A 218 10.58 5.82 28.15
C THR A 218 10.73 7.28 28.56
N LEU A 219 10.15 8.23 27.82
CA LEU A 219 10.16 9.64 28.20
C LEU A 219 9.55 9.85 29.59
N TYR A 220 8.38 9.25 29.85
CA TYR A 220 7.73 9.31 31.16
C TYR A 220 8.55 8.59 32.22
N MET A 221 9.01 7.37 31.96
CA MET A 221 9.76 6.55 32.91
C MET A 221 11.11 7.14 33.28
N SER A 222 11.72 7.92 32.39
CA SER A 222 12.99 8.62 32.66
C SER A 222 12.79 10.00 33.32
N GLY A 223 11.56 10.38 33.69
CA GLY A 223 11.27 11.71 34.21
C GLY A 223 11.52 12.83 33.20
N GLY A 224 11.31 12.58 31.93
CA GLY A 224 11.49 13.54 30.84
C GLY A 224 12.93 13.66 30.31
N GLN A 225 13.85 12.80 30.77
CA GLN A 225 15.28 12.93 30.41
C GLN A 225 15.61 12.22 29.08
N MET A 226 14.88 11.18 28.70
CA MET A 226 15.17 10.38 27.52
C MET A 226 14.00 10.41 26.55
N GLY A 227 14.11 11.22 25.51
CA GLY A 227 13.15 11.26 24.40
C GLY A 227 13.40 10.16 23.39
N CYS A 228 12.39 9.87 22.57
CA CYS A 228 12.48 8.91 21.49
C CYS A 228 11.96 9.54 20.18
N PRO A 229 12.75 10.38 19.50
CA PRO A 229 12.35 11.02 18.26
C PRO A 229 12.42 10.02 17.10
N ILE A 230 11.40 9.21 16.94
CA ILE A 230 11.30 8.12 15.96
C ILE A 230 9.99 8.18 15.19
N VAL A 231 10.03 7.80 13.93
CA VAL A 231 8.84 7.58 13.10
C VAL A 231 8.76 6.12 12.73
N PHE A 232 7.65 5.50 13.04
CA PHE A 232 7.26 4.20 12.52
C PHE A 232 6.22 4.40 11.42
N ARG A 233 6.48 3.89 10.23
CA ARG A 233 5.58 4.02 9.09
C ARG A 233 5.41 2.72 8.32
N GLY A 234 4.31 2.60 7.61
CA GLY A 234 4.03 1.50 6.70
C GLY A 234 2.61 1.62 6.12
N PRO A 235 2.31 0.93 5.03
CA PRO A 235 0.95 0.84 4.51
C PRO A 235 0.06 0.12 5.52
N ASN A 236 -1.19 0.61 5.65
CA ASN A 236 -2.15 0.14 6.65
C ASN A 236 -3.54 0.04 6.02
N GLY A 237 -4.35 -0.89 6.52
CA GLY A 237 -5.72 -1.11 6.03
C GLY A 237 -5.80 -2.14 4.91
N ALA A 238 -6.87 -2.07 4.12
CA ALA A 238 -7.14 -3.02 3.04
C ALA A 238 -6.05 -3.01 1.97
N ALA A 239 -5.61 -4.19 1.58
CA ALA A 239 -4.59 -4.38 0.55
C ALA A 239 -5.11 -5.30 -0.57
N SER A 240 -4.45 -5.25 -1.73
CA SER A 240 -4.88 -6.00 -2.91
C SER A 240 -4.63 -7.49 -2.75
N ARG A 241 -5.70 -8.27 -2.53
CA ARG A 241 -5.74 -9.75 -2.55
C ARG A 241 -4.64 -10.48 -1.76
N VAL A 242 -4.20 -9.91 -0.65
CA VAL A 242 -3.16 -10.50 0.21
C VAL A 242 -3.73 -11.03 1.54
N ALA A 243 -5.04 -11.24 1.59
CA ALA A 243 -5.81 -11.85 2.67
C ALA A 243 -5.71 -11.15 4.04
N ALA A 244 -6.18 -11.83 5.07
CA ALA A 244 -6.49 -11.24 6.37
C ALA A 244 -5.28 -10.63 7.09
N GLN A 245 -4.12 -11.30 7.07
CA GLN A 245 -2.93 -10.83 7.77
C GLN A 245 -2.33 -9.55 7.19
N HIS A 246 -2.66 -9.19 5.96
CA HIS A 246 -2.15 -8.00 5.26
C HIS A 246 -3.21 -6.90 5.07
N SER A 247 -4.40 -7.05 5.64
CA SER A 247 -5.54 -6.15 5.40
C SER A 247 -6.17 -5.64 6.68
N GLN A 248 -5.37 -5.43 7.71
CA GLN A 248 -5.79 -4.99 9.03
C GLN A 248 -5.44 -3.52 9.25
N CYS A 249 -6.10 -2.89 10.23
CA CYS A 249 -5.80 -1.53 10.66
C CYS A 249 -5.67 -1.50 12.18
N TYR A 250 -4.48 -1.25 12.68
CA TYR A 250 -4.18 -1.16 14.11
C TYR A 250 -4.07 0.27 14.63
N ALA A 251 -4.46 1.27 13.86
CA ALA A 251 -4.37 2.67 14.25
C ALA A 251 -5.02 2.94 15.61
N SER A 252 -6.20 2.34 15.88
CA SER A 252 -6.89 2.48 17.18
C SER A 252 -6.13 1.87 18.35
N TRP A 253 -5.38 0.78 18.12
CA TRP A 253 -4.57 0.15 19.18
C TRP A 253 -3.42 1.05 19.61
N TYR A 254 -2.70 1.63 18.64
CA TYR A 254 -1.62 2.55 18.92
C TYR A 254 -2.13 3.90 19.45
N ALA A 255 -3.25 4.41 18.92
CA ALA A 255 -3.86 5.66 19.39
C ALA A 255 -4.35 5.59 20.84
N HIS A 256 -4.61 4.39 21.37
CA HIS A 256 -4.94 4.17 22.77
C HIS A 256 -3.75 4.33 23.71
N CYS A 257 -2.52 4.28 23.21
CA CYS A 257 -1.29 4.29 24.03
C CYS A 257 -0.78 5.71 24.24
N PRO A 258 -0.73 6.22 25.49
CA PRO A 258 -0.09 7.49 25.79
C PRO A 258 1.38 7.51 25.38
N GLY A 259 1.83 8.63 24.81
CA GLY A 259 3.20 8.77 24.30
C GLY A 259 3.36 8.48 22.81
N LEU A 260 2.29 8.04 22.13
CA LEU A 260 2.25 7.87 20.68
C LEU A 260 1.40 8.97 20.02
N LYS A 261 1.88 9.47 18.88
CA LYS A 261 1.07 10.23 17.92
C LYS A 261 0.75 9.34 16.73
N VAL A 262 -0.52 9.06 16.51
CA VAL A 262 -0.97 8.23 15.38
C VAL A 262 -1.57 9.11 14.31
N VAL A 263 -1.07 8.99 13.09
CA VAL A 263 -1.49 9.79 11.94
C VAL A 263 -1.86 8.89 10.78
N SER A 264 -3.03 9.13 10.18
CA SER A 264 -3.48 8.47 8.97
C SER A 264 -3.77 9.53 7.91
N PRO A 265 -2.80 9.87 7.03
CA PRO A 265 -2.97 10.93 6.05
C PRO A 265 -4.01 10.57 5.01
N TRP A 266 -4.88 11.54 4.69
CA TRP A 266 -5.93 11.39 3.69
C TRP A 266 -5.51 11.91 2.31
N SER A 267 -4.64 12.91 2.26
CA SER A 267 -4.17 13.53 1.03
C SER A 267 -2.65 13.58 0.95
N SER A 268 -2.11 13.88 -0.23
CA SER A 268 -0.67 14.07 -0.40
C SER A 268 -0.13 15.25 0.44
N LYS A 269 -0.94 16.28 0.65
CA LYS A 269 -0.59 17.41 1.53
C LYS A 269 -0.52 16.98 2.99
N ASP A 270 -1.49 16.18 3.44
CA ASP A 270 -1.49 15.63 4.80
C ASP A 270 -0.34 14.65 5.01
N ALA A 271 0.01 13.86 3.99
CA ALA A 271 1.12 12.90 4.07
C ALA A 271 2.48 13.60 4.25
N LYS A 272 2.68 14.75 3.62
CA LYS A 272 3.93 15.52 3.73
C LYS A 272 4.07 16.20 5.10
N GLY A 273 3.00 16.79 5.62
CA GLY A 273 3.02 17.58 6.86
C GLY A 273 3.50 16.81 8.09
N PRO A 274 2.94 15.66 8.45
CA PRO A 274 3.33 14.90 9.64
C PRO A 274 4.77 14.42 9.65
N VAL A 275 5.35 14.02 8.51
CA VAL A 275 6.77 13.64 8.43
C VAL A 275 7.65 14.82 8.85
N SER A 276 7.43 16.00 8.26
CA SER A 276 8.21 17.21 8.58
C SER A 276 7.99 17.71 10.00
N TYR A 277 6.76 17.67 10.52
CA TYR A 277 6.46 18.14 11.87
C TYR A 277 7.16 17.31 12.94
N THR A 278 7.23 16.01 12.76
CA THR A 278 7.73 15.06 13.76
C THR A 278 9.23 15.16 13.94
N HIS A 279 9.98 15.34 12.85
CA HIS A 279 11.44 15.42 12.92
C HIS A 279 11.98 16.75 13.46
N LEU A 280 11.23 17.83 13.28
CA LEU A 280 11.72 19.17 13.65
C LEU A 280 11.44 19.56 15.10
N ARG A 281 10.42 18.97 15.77
CA ARG A 281 9.92 19.50 17.04
C ARG A 281 9.67 18.49 18.15
N ALA A 282 9.76 17.19 17.91
CA ALA A 282 9.23 16.22 18.86
C ALA A 282 10.29 15.35 19.53
N HIS A 283 10.24 15.35 20.85
CA HIS A 283 10.70 14.24 21.68
C HIS A 283 9.67 13.08 21.69
N GLU A 284 8.85 12.96 20.65
CA GLU A 284 7.65 12.13 20.62
C GLU A 284 7.74 11.07 19.52
N THR A 285 7.17 9.91 19.79
CA THR A 285 7.07 8.81 18.84
C THR A 285 5.85 8.96 17.95
N VAL A 286 6.02 8.82 16.63
CA VAL A 286 4.92 8.88 15.65
C VAL A 286 4.74 7.55 14.96
N VAL A 287 3.47 7.17 14.78
CA VAL A 287 3.01 5.97 14.10
C VAL A 287 2.09 6.39 12.95
N TYR A 288 2.39 5.94 11.74
CA TYR A 288 1.61 6.23 10.54
C TYR A 288 0.84 5.01 10.05
#